data_9ddac3c8ca53004cd758f67e1b83b48f
#
_entry.id   9ddac3c8ca53004cd758f67e1b83b48f
#
_cell.length_a   1.000
_cell.length_b   1.000
_cell.length_c   1.000
_cell.angle_alpha   90.00
_cell.angle_beta   90.00
_cell.angle_gamma   90.00
#
_symmetry.space_group_name_H-M   'P 1'
#
loop_
_entity.id
_entity.type
_entity.pdbx_description
1 polymer ?
#
loop_
_entity_poly.entity_id
_entity_poly.type
_entity_poly.pdbx_seq_one_letter_code
_entity_poly.pdbx_strand_id
1 'polypeptide(L)'
;IWLEEFSELPGENFTRSVMQSVQRGGSRYTVFRSFNPPINASNWANVFIARPDPRAITLHTTYLDVPAQWVGDDFILEAERLQEINEQAYRHEYLGEATGSGGEVFPNITVRTITDDEINELQYIYAGVDFGFSVDPAVFIRVAYDQKHDTVYLLDEIYKKGMSNKQ
;
A
#
# COMPACT_ATOMS: atom_id res chain seq x y z
N ILE A 1 6.36 21.51 19.25
CA ILE A 1 6.89 20.17 19.08
C ILE A 1 6.92 19.77 17.61
N TRP A 2 7.92 19.02 17.21
CA TRP A 2 8.02 18.42 15.89
C TRP A 2 8.08 16.90 16.04
N LEU A 3 7.19 16.20 15.35
CA LEU A 3 7.13 14.75 15.24
C LEU A 3 7.56 14.40 13.81
N GLU A 4 8.84 14.08 13.66
CA GLU A 4 9.45 13.61 12.43
C GLU A 4 9.18 12.12 12.26
N GLU A 5 9.12 11.65 11.04
CA GLU A 5 8.74 10.27 10.69
C GLU A 5 7.44 9.82 11.41
N PHE A 6 6.44 10.70 11.34
CA PHE A 6 5.19 10.54 12.09
C PHE A 6 4.51 9.18 11.88
N SER A 7 4.65 8.60 10.69
CA SER A 7 4.08 7.29 10.34
C SER A 7 4.75 6.11 11.06
N GLU A 8 6.01 6.27 11.53
CA GLU A 8 6.75 5.23 12.24
C GLU A 8 6.45 5.17 13.74
N LEU A 9 5.75 6.16 14.27
CA LEU A 9 5.32 6.12 15.66
C LEU A 9 4.33 4.98 15.90
N PRO A 10 4.28 4.42 17.14
CA PRO A 10 3.45 3.24 17.44
C PRO A 10 1.93 3.41 17.24
N GLY A 11 1.47 4.59 16.82
CA GLY A 11 0.09 4.85 16.50
C GLY A 11 -0.50 6.09 17.20
N GLU A 12 -1.78 6.33 16.96
CA GLU A 12 -2.47 7.53 17.43
C GLU A 12 -2.51 7.63 18.97
N ASN A 13 -2.66 6.51 19.66
CA ASN A 13 -2.70 6.50 21.13
C ASN A 13 -1.37 6.93 21.75
N PHE A 14 -0.26 6.47 21.18
CA PHE A 14 1.08 6.89 21.59
C PHE A 14 1.26 8.40 21.38
N THR A 15 0.95 8.88 20.18
CA THR A 15 1.04 10.28 19.83
C THR A 15 0.20 11.15 20.78
N ARG A 16 -1.01 10.71 21.11
CA ARG A 16 -1.89 11.42 22.07
C ARG A 16 -1.26 11.48 23.46
N SER A 17 -0.62 10.43 23.95
CA SER A 17 0.10 10.43 25.23
C SER A 17 1.24 11.44 25.24
N VAL A 18 2.04 11.49 24.18
CA VAL A 18 3.12 12.47 24.00
C VAL A 18 2.54 13.89 24.03
N MET A 19 1.47 14.13 23.28
CA MET A 19 0.82 15.44 23.22
C MET A 19 0.30 15.89 24.59
N GLN A 20 -0.34 15.01 25.36
CA GLN A 20 -0.80 15.32 26.72
C GLN A 20 0.34 15.71 27.66
N SER A 21 1.54 15.18 27.45
CA SER A 21 2.71 15.49 28.25
C SER A 21 3.30 16.86 27.93
N VAL A 22 3.31 17.27 26.66
CA VAL A 22 3.94 18.52 26.20
C VAL A 22 2.99 19.71 26.15
N GLN A 23 1.70 19.50 26.17
CA GLN A 23 0.68 20.56 26.11
C GLN A 23 0.32 21.16 27.49
N ARG A 24 1.22 21.03 28.46
CA ARG A 24 0.97 21.51 29.83
C ARG A 24 1.51 22.92 30.02
N GLY A 25 0.72 23.80 30.63
CA GLY A 25 1.16 25.08 31.17
C GLY A 25 1.28 26.24 30.17
N GLY A 26 0.83 26.09 28.92
CA GLY A 26 0.84 27.14 27.92
C GLY A 26 -0.54 27.49 27.39
N SER A 27 -0.70 28.72 26.85
CA SER A 27 -1.93 29.16 26.18
C SER A 27 -1.99 28.77 24.71
N ARG A 28 -0.86 28.48 24.09
CA ARG A 28 -0.72 28.09 22.67
C ARG A 28 0.41 27.08 22.49
N TYR A 29 0.22 26.15 21.58
CA TYR A 29 1.26 25.24 21.13
C TYR A 29 1.10 24.98 19.63
N THR A 30 2.20 24.71 18.96
CA THR A 30 2.21 24.29 17.56
C THR A 30 2.82 22.92 17.47
N VAL A 31 2.22 22.06 16.66
CA VAL A 31 2.67 20.71 16.41
C VAL A 31 2.95 20.56 14.92
N PHE A 32 4.18 20.23 14.58
CA PHE A 32 4.57 19.86 13.23
C PHE A 32 4.62 18.33 13.16
N ARG A 33 4.16 17.78 12.07
CA ARG A 33 4.24 16.35 11.73
C ARG A 33 4.76 16.26 10.32
N SER A 34 5.87 15.55 10.14
CA SER A 34 6.45 15.30 8.83
C SER A 34 6.66 13.80 8.64
N PHE A 35 6.32 13.30 7.49
CA PHE A 35 6.53 11.90 7.12
C PHE A 35 6.30 11.68 5.63
N ASN A 36 6.90 10.63 5.09
CA ASN A 36 6.54 10.10 3.81
C ASN A 36 5.31 9.19 4.00
N PRO A 37 4.22 9.41 3.27
CA PRO A 37 3.01 8.59 3.43
C PRO A 37 3.31 7.11 3.19
N PRO A 38 2.96 6.20 4.13
CA PRO A 38 3.04 4.77 3.88
C PRO A 38 2.21 4.37 2.66
N ILE A 39 2.69 3.36 1.92
CA ILE A 39 2.00 2.88 0.71
C ILE A 39 0.55 2.47 0.98
N ASN A 40 0.31 1.87 2.16
CA ASN A 40 -1.01 1.45 2.58
C ASN A 40 -1.88 2.64 2.98
N ALA A 41 -2.94 2.92 2.21
CA ALA A 41 -3.89 3.99 2.49
C ALA A 41 -4.60 3.85 3.85
N SER A 42 -4.76 2.61 4.36
CA SER A 42 -5.35 2.35 5.69
C SER A 42 -4.34 2.44 6.84
N ASN A 43 -3.07 2.76 6.58
CA ASN A 43 -2.12 3.05 7.65
C ASN A 43 -2.64 4.17 8.53
N TRP A 44 -2.45 4.02 9.84
CA TRP A 44 -2.98 4.94 10.85
C TRP A 44 -2.59 6.42 10.60
N ALA A 45 -1.39 6.69 10.10
CA ALA A 45 -0.91 8.05 9.82
C ALA A 45 -1.65 8.67 8.62
N ASN A 46 -1.86 7.90 7.53
CA ASN A 46 -2.64 8.32 6.38
C ASN A 46 -4.10 8.61 6.78
N VAL A 47 -4.71 7.71 7.54
CA VAL A 47 -6.07 7.88 8.07
C VAL A 47 -6.14 9.09 8.99
N PHE A 48 -5.11 9.33 9.82
CA PHE A 48 -5.07 10.46 10.74
C PHE A 48 -5.08 11.81 10.02
N ILE A 49 -4.23 12.00 9.00
CA ILE A 49 -4.15 13.27 8.28
C ILE A 49 -5.33 13.50 7.33
N ALA A 50 -5.99 12.43 6.88
CA ALA A 50 -7.19 12.54 6.04
C ALA A 50 -8.42 13.03 6.82
N ARG A 51 -8.40 13.02 8.16
CA ARG A 51 -9.51 13.51 8.97
C ARG A 51 -9.56 15.04 8.94
N PRO A 52 -10.71 15.64 8.63
CA PRO A 52 -10.87 17.09 8.69
C PRO A 52 -10.59 17.62 10.11
N ASP A 53 -9.63 18.54 10.25
CA ASP A 53 -9.41 19.32 11.46
C ASP A 53 -9.25 20.80 11.05
N PRO A 54 -10.21 21.69 11.40
CA PRO A 54 -10.14 23.10 11.01
C PRO A 54 -8.96 23.86 11.63
N ARG A 55 -8.24 23.24 12.57
CA ARG A 55 -7.04 23.82 13.20
C ARG A 55 -5.75 23.33 12.54
N ALA A 56 -5.83 22.38 11.63
CA ALA A 56 -4.66 21.80 10.94
C ALA A 56 -4.50 22.40 9.55
N ILE A 57 -3.26 22.57 9.14
CA ILE A 57 -2.87 22.87 7.77
C ILE A 57 -2.04 21.67 7.30
N THR A 58 -2.50 21.04 6.24
CA THR A 58 -1.77 19.96 5.59
C THR A 58 -1.10 20.49 4.33
N LEU A 59 0.21 20.29 4.22
CA LEU A 59 1.01 20.60 3.05
C LEU A 59 1.52 19.28 2.50
N HIS A 60 1.30 19.06 1.22
CA HIS A 60 1.89 17.96 0.47
C HIS A 60 2.89 18.58 -0.50
N THR A 61 4.12 18.09 -0.50
CA THR A 61 5.19 18.56 -1.38
C THR A 61 5.89 17.37 -2.02
N THR A 62 6.28 17.57 -3.27
CA THR A 62 6.99 16.57 -4.07
C THR A 62 8.24 17.21 -4.68
N TYR A 63 9.05 16.44 -5.37
CA TYR A 63 10.20 16.97 -6.10
C TYR A 63 9.80 17.95 -7.23
N LEU A 64 8.56 17.89 -7.69
CA LEU A 64 8.00 18.79 -8.72
C LEU A 64 7.74 20.21 -8.19
N ASP A 65 7.69 20.39 -6.88
CA ASP A 65 7.42 21.67 -6.22
C ASP A 65 8.70 22.50 -6.00
N VAL A 66 9.87 21.96 -6.33
CA VAL A 66 11.16 22.61 -6.16
C VAL A 66 11.86 22.82 -7.50
N PRO A 67 12.78 23.80 -7.61
CA PRO A 67 13.56 23.98 -8.84
C PRO A 67 14.36 22.71 -9.18
N ALA A 68 14.35 22.30 -10.44
CA ALA A 68 15.01 21.08 -10.91
C ALA A 68 16.51 21.01 -10.55
N GLN A 69 17.19 22.15 -10.52
CA GLN A 69 18.58 22.25 -10.10
C GLN A 69 18.86 21.88 -8.64
N TRP A 70 17.82 21.81 -7.80
CA TRP A 70 17.97 21.38 -6.41
C TRP A 70 17.82 19.86 -6.27
N VAL A 71 17.15 19.24 -7.21
CA VAL A 71 16.90 17.80 -7.22
C VAL A 71 18.04 17.01 -7.83
N GLY A 72 18.58 17.52 -8.95
CA GLY A 72 19.64 16.87 -9.73
C GLY A 72 19.08 16.02 -10.89
N ASP A 73 19.86 16.00 -11.98
CA ASP A 73 19.42 15.38 -13.23
C ASP A 73 19.23 13.87 -13.10
N ASP A 74 20.14 13.18 -12.40
CA ASP A 74 20.06 11.72 -12.22
C ASP A 74 18.79 11.29 -11.46
N PHE A 75 18.38 12.09 -10.47
CA PHE A 75 17.14 11.82 -9.71
C PHE A 75 15.92 11.95 -10.63
N ILE A 76 15.89 12.98 -11.48
CA ILE A 76 14.77 13.22 -12.39
C ILE A 76 14.69 12.09 -13.42
N LEU A 77 15.83 11.68 -14.00
CA LEU A 77 15.88 10.56 -14.95
C LEU A 77 15.38 9.25 -14.33
N GLU A 78 15.75 8.96 -13.09
CA GLU A 78 15.27 7.75 -12.41
C GLU A 78 13.78 7.81 -12.09
N ALA A 79 13.26 8.98 -11.73
CA ALA A 79 11.83 9.20 -11.53
C ALA A 79 11.04 8.97 -12.82
N GLU A 80 11.48 9.53 -13.94
CA GLU A 80 10.87 9.34 -15.26
C GLU A 80 10.91 7.87 -15.69
N ARG A 81 12.05 7.21 -15.49
CA ARG A 81 12.20 5.79 -15.77
C ARG A 81 11.24 4.93 -14.95
N LEU A 82 11.11 5.21 -13.64
CA LEU A 82 10.18 4.47 -12.79
C LEU A 82 8.73 4.71 -13.22
N GLN A 83 8.40 5.93 -13.63
CA GLN A 83 7.07 6.26 -14.16
C GLN A 83 6.71 5.41 -15.39
N GLU A 84 7.67 5.19 -16.30
CA GLU A 84 7.43 4.38 -17.49
C GLU A 84 7.24 2.88 -17.19
N ILE A 85 7.99 2.33 -16.25
CA ILE A 85 7.98 0.89 -15.97
C ILE A 85 6.99 0.49 -14.89
N ASN A 86 6.69 1.39 -13.93
CA ASN A 86 5.78 1.14 -12.81
C ASN A 86 5.21 2.45 -12.26
N GLU A 87 4.15 2.94 -12.90
CA GLU A 87 3.49 4.18 -12.52
C GLU A 87 3.00 4.18 -11.05
N GLN A 88 2.55 3.04 -10.52
CA GLN A 88 2.10 2.95 -9.14
C GLN A 88 3.23 3.16 -8.14
N ALA A 89 4.40 2.55 -8.39
CA ALA A 89 5.59 2.78 -7.59
C ALA A 89 6.06 4.24 -7.68
N TYR A 90 6.09 4.82 -8.88
CA TYR A 90 6.42 6.22 -9.08
C TYR A 90 5.51 7.16 -8.28
N ARG A 91 4.20 6.95 -8.34
CA ARG A 91 3.24 7.76 -7.58
C ARG A 91 3.45 7.66 -6.07
N HIS A 92 3.83 6.48 -5.59
CA HIS A 92 4.13 6.30 -4.17
C HIS A 92 5.48 6.91 -3.78
N GLU A 93 6.56 6.52 -4.46
CA GLU A 93 7.94 6.83 -4.04
C GLU A 93 8.34 8.28 -4.32
N TYR A 94 7.88 8.84 -5.45
CA TYR A 94 8.26 10.17 -5.90
C TYR A 94 7.17 11.23 -5.67
N LEU A 95 5.90 10.84 -5.68
CA LEU A 95 4.80 11.78 -5.43
C LEU A 95 4.20 11.64 -4.02
N GLY A 96 4.65 10.68 -3.20
CA GLY A 96 4.17 10.51 -1.84
C GLY A 96 2.70 10.12 -1.73
N GLU A 97 2.17 9.40 -2.72
CA GLU A 97 0.78 8.95 -2.71
C GLU A 97 0.63 7.60 -2.01
N ALA A 98 -0.41 7.44 -1.21
CA ALA A 98 -0.79 6.15 -0.63
C ALA A 98 -1.56 5.33 -1.67
N THR A 99 -0.84 4.57 -2.48
CA THR A 99 -1.39 3.85 -3.65
C THR A 99 -1.86 2.44 -3.36
N GLY A 100 -1.51 1.86 -2.20
CA GLY A 100 -1.86 0.50 -1.81
C GLY A 100 -3.14 0.43 -0.98
N SER A 101 -3.96 -0.59 -1.23
CA SER A 101 -5.16 -0.88 -0.43
C SER A 101 -4.84 -1.48 0.95
N GLY A 102 -3.60 -1.93 1.14
CA GLY A 102 -3.08 -2.51 2.37
C GLY A 102 -3.34 -4.00 2.56
N GLY A 103 -3.93 -4.64 1.57
CA GLY A 103 -4.12 -6.08 1.52
C GLY A 103 -3.40 -6.75 0.34
N GLU A 104 -2.73 -5.96 -0.48
CA GLU A 104 -2.07 -6.47 -1.68
C GLU A 104 -0.75 -7.15 -1.31
N VAL A 105 -0.72 -8.48 -1.41
CA VAL A 105 0.50 -9.28 -1.31
C VAL A 105 1.32 -9.16 -2.60
N PHE A 106 0.64 -8.89 -3.72
CA PHE A 106 1.23 -8.75 -5.04
C PHE A 106 0.86 -7.40 -5.65
N PRO A 107 1.80 -6.46 -5.82
CA PRO A 107 1.52 -5.13 -6.37
C PRO A 107 1.36 -5.11 -7.91
N ASN A 108 1.77 -6.16 -8.60
CA ASN A 108 1.84 -6.26 -10.06
C ASN A 108 0.81 -7.25 -10.63
N ILE A 109 -0.45 -7.14 -10.18
CA ILE A 109 -1.53 -8.00 -10.69
C ILE A 109 -2.15 -7.38 -11.94
N THR A 110 -2.30 -8.19 -12.99
CA THR A 110 -3.10 -7.87 -14.16
C THR A 110 -4.33 -8.77 -14.20
N VAL A 111 -5.53 -8.17 -14.15
CA VAL A 111 -6.78 -8.92 -14.29
C VAL A 111 -7.20 -8.91 -15.75
N ARG A 112 -7.25 -10.09 -16.37
CA ARG A 112 -7.67 -10.28 -17.75
C ARG A 112 -8.35 -11.65 -17.94
N THR A 113 -9.02 -11.83 -19.05
CA THR A 113 -9.48 -13.15 -19.45
C THR A 113 -8.27 -14.00 -19.88
N ILE A 114 -8.18 -15.22 -19.33
CA ILE A 114 -7.22 -16.24 -19.75
C ILE A 114 -8.02 -17.26 -20.57
N THR A 115 -7.60 -17.50 -21.80
CA THR A 115 -8.29 -18.41 -22.71
C THR A 115 -7.94 -19.87 -22.41
N ASP A 116 -8.81 -20.81 -22.83
CA ASP A 116 -8.53 -22.23 -22.67
C ASP A 116 -7.26 -22.67 -23.41
N ASP A 117 -6.97 -22.06 -24.56
CA ASP A 117 -5.74 -22.32 -25.31
C ASP A 117 -4.49 -21.90 -24.50
N GLU A 118 -4.52 -20.73 -23.87
CA GLU A 118 -3.42 -20.29 -22.98
C GLU A 118 -3.25 -21.23 -21.77
N ILE A 119 -4.36 -21.69 -21.17
CA ILE A 119 -4.32 -22.64 -20.05
C ILE A 119 -3.70 -23.96 -20.48
N ASN A 120 -4.02 -24.44 -21.69
CA ASN A 120 -3.49 -25.71 -22.23
C ASN A 120 -1.98 -25.65 -22.55
N GLU A 121 -1.41 -24.46 -22.75
CA GLU A 121 0.03 -24.25 -22.95
C GLU A 121 0.82 -24.26 -21.62
N LEU A 122 0.14 -24.08 -20.47
CA LEU A 122 0.80 -24.07 -19.16
C LEU A 122 1.16 -25.50 -18.72
N GLN A 123 2.44 -25.74 -18.49
CA GLN A 123 2.96 -27.09 -18.19
C GLN A 123 2.59 -27.62 -16.81
N TYR A 124 2.49 -26.72 -15.83
CA TYR A 124 2.31 -27.10 -14.42
C TYR A 124 1.17 -26.29 -13.79
N ILE A 125 0.12 -27.02 -13.44
CA ILE A 125 -1.02 -26.45 -12.70
C ILE A 125 -1.01 -27.04 -11.29
N TYR A 126 -1.08 -26.16 -10.30
CA TYR A 126 -1.10 -26.49 -8.88
C TYR A 126 -2.45 -26.09 -8.28
N ALA A 127 -2.86 -26.81 -7.25
CA ALA A 127 -4.01 -26.45 -6.44
C ALA A 127 -3.62 -26.30 -4.98
N GLY A 128 -4.15 -25.27 -4.33
CA GLY A 128 -3.98 -25.02 -2.91
C GLY A 128 -5.33 -24.91 -2.21
N VAL A 129 -5.40 -25.42 -0.98
CA VAL A 129 -6.60 -25.33 -0.13
C VAL A 129 -6.19 -24.78 1.22
N ASP A 130 -6.96 -23.79 1.69
CA ASP A 130 -6.92 -23.32 3.06
C ASP A 130 -8.28 -23.53 3.71
N PHE A 131 -8.31 -24.30 4.82
CA PHE A 131 -9.54 -24.70 5.48
C PHE A 131 -9.94 -23.68 6.55
N GLY A 132 -10.90 -22.82 6.23
CA GLY A 132 -11.58 -21.96 7.19
C GLY A 132 -13.00 -22.46 7.48
N PHE A 133 -13.55 -22.16 8.65
CA PHE A 133 -14.92 -22.62 8.96
C PHE A 133 -15.86 -21.46 9.36
N SER A 134 -15.59 -20.73 10.40
CA SER A 134 -16.57 -19.79 10.95
C SER A 134 -16.24 -18.33 10.59
N VAL A 135 -15.14 -17.83 11.11
CA VAL A 135 -14.67 -16.46 10.90
C VAL A 135 -13.79 -16.41 9.67
N ASP A 136 -12.93 -17.41 9.54
CA ASP A 136 -12.04 -17.56 8.38
C ASP A 136 -12.77 -18.26 7.23
N PRO A 137 -12.62 -17.77 6.00
CA PRO A 137 -13.17 -18.43 4.83
C PRO A 137 -12.39 -19.71 4.48
N ALA A 138 -13.08 -20.69 3.93
CA ALA A 138 -12.39 -21.75 3.20
C ALA A 138 -12.01 -21.22 1.82
N VAL A 139 -10.76 -21.44 1.44
CA VAL A 139 -10.20 -20.96 0.18
C VAL A 139 -9.68 -22.16 -0.63
N PHE A 140 -10.02 -22.20 -1.89
CA PHE A 140 -9.40 -23.07 -2.88
C PHE A 140 -8.90 -22.19 -4.01
N ILE A 141 -7.66 -22.42 -4.44
CA ILE A 141 -7.07 -21.74 -5.59
C ILE A 141 -6.45 -22.75 -6.55
N ARG A 142 -6.52 -22.44 -7.84
CA ARG A 142 -5.80 -23.16 -8.89
C ARG A 142 -4.86 -22.18 -9.59
N VAL A 143 -3.58 -22.50 -9.60
CA VAL A 143 -2.53 -21.62 -10.13
C VAL A 143 -1.63 -22.36 -11.11
N ALA A 144 -1.08 -21.64 -12.06
CA ALA A 144 0.02 -22.13 -12.89
C ALA A 144 1.22 -21.17 -12.81
N TYR A 145 2.42 -21.69 -12.94
CA TYR A 145 3.64 -20.92 -12.98
C TYR A 145 4.37 -21.10 -14.31
N ASP A 146 4.47 -20.00 -15.04
CA ASP A 146 5.27 -19.92 -16.26
C ASP A 146 6.67 -19.45 -15.92
N GLN A 147 7.61 -20.40 -15.86
CA GLN A 147 9.01 -20.11 -15.55
C GLN A 147 9.70 -19.25 -16.61
N LYS A 148 9.26 -19.30 -17.86
CA LYS A 148 9.89 -18.57 -18.96
C LYS A 148 9.63 -17.07 -18.84
N HIS A 149 8.45 -16.70 -18.38
CA HIS A 149 8.03 -15.29 -18.26
C HIS A 149 7.95 -14.82 -16.80
N ASP A 150 8.41 -15.65 -15.85
CA ASP A 150 8.33 -15.40 -14.39
C ASP A 150 6.94 -14.92 -13.94
N THR A 151 5.91 -15.61 -14.41
CA THR A 151 4.52 -15.20 -14.25
C THR A 151 3.70 -16.28 -13.56
N VAL A 152 2.96 -15.89 -12.53
CA VAL A 152 1.97 -16.74 -11.87
C VAL A 152 0.59 -16.41 -12.42
N TYR A 153 -0.12 -17.41 -12.90
CA TYR A 153 -1.51 -17.33 -13.34
C TYR A 153 -2.43 -17.84 -12.23
N LEU A 154 -3.34 -17.01 -11.75
CA LEU A 154 -4.45 -17.44 -10.90
C LEU A 154 -5.62 -17.82 -11.83
N LEU A 155 -5.90 -19.11 -11.96
CA LEU A 155 -6.85 -19.65 -12.92
C LEU A 155 -8.27 -19.74 -12.37
N ASP A 156 -8.40 -20.22 -11.12
CA ASP A 156 -9.67 -20.35 -10.43
C ASP A 156 -9.52 -20.04 -8.94
N GLU A 157 -10.60 -19.54 -8.36
CA GLU A 157 -10.72 -19.25 -6.95
C GLU A 157 -12.09 -19.67 -6.41
N ILE A 158 -12.10 -20.30 -5.25
CA ILE A 158 -13.28 -20.43 -4.40
C ILE A 158 -12.96 -19.78 -3.06
N TYR A 159 -13.73 -18.79 -2.67
CA TYR A 159 -13.59 -18.08 -1.40
C TYR A 159 -14.95 -18.06 -0.70
N LYS A 160 -15.12 -18.86 0.34
CA LYS A 160 -16.44 -19.03 0.96
C LYS A 160 -16.35 -19.27 2.48
N LYS A 161 -17.15 -18.54 3.25
CA LYS A 161 -17.33 -18.76 4.68
C LYS A 161 -18.41 -19.83 4.94
N GLY A 162 -18.22 -20.61 6.00
CA GLY A 162 -19.20 -21.62 6.43
C GLY A 162 -19.37 -22.82 5.50
N MET A 163 -18.33 -23.14 4.72
CA MET A 163 -18.34 -24.30 3.82
C MET A 163 -18.13 -25.59 4.62
N SER A 164 -19.00 -26.58 4.45
CA SER A 164 -18.85 -27.91 5.07
C SER A 164 -18.05 -28.84 4.17
N ASN A 165 -17.33 -29.80 4.76
CA ASN A 165 -16.53 -30.81 4.03
C ASN A 165 -17.36 -31.76 3.16
N LYS A 166 -18.69 -31.54 3.05
CA LYS A 166 -19.62 -32.35 2.24
C LYS A 166 -20.18 -31.59 1.04
N GLN A 167 -19.69 -30.41 0.76
CA GLN A 167 -20.13 -29.60 -0.39
C GLN A 167 -19.03 -29.51 -1.44
#